data_abe4f5c97b0791ff73b2cda44e11a455
#
_entry.id   abe4f5c97b0791ff73b2cda44e11a455
#
_cell.length_a   1.000
_cell.length_b   1.000
_cell.length_c   1.000
_cell.angle_alpha   90.00
_cell.angle_beta   90.00
_cell.angle_gamma   90.00
#
_symmetry.space_group_name_H-M   'P 1'
#
loop_
_entity.id
_entity.type
_entity.pdbx_description
1 polymer ?
#
loop_
_entity_poly.entity_id
_entity_poly.type
_entity_poly.pdbx_seq_one_letter_code
_entity_poly.pdbx_strand_id
1 'polypeptide(L)'
;MLNSFKLTLQYILPKLWLTRLAGWGASKRAGWLTKLVIDLFVKYYKVDMKEAQKPDTASYRTFNDFFVRPLRDDARPINTDPNVLVMPADGVINQLGNIEEDKLLQSKGHSYTLEALLAGNYQMADKFRNGTFVTTYLSPRDYHRVHMPCNGILREMM
;
A
#
# COMPACT_ATOMS: atom_id res chain seq x y z
N MET A 1 15.86 -19.51 20.70
CA MET A 1 16.38 -20.27 19.54
C MET A 1 15.52 -20.14 18.28
N LEU A 2 14.20 -20.32 18.32
CA LEU A 2 13.33 -20.23 17.12
C LEU A 2 13.32 -18.83 16.45
N ASN A 3 13.40 -17.75 17.24
CA ASN A 3 13.44 -16.38 16.72
C ASN A 3 14.79 -16.02 16.06
N SER A 4 15.90 -16.51 16.61
CA SER A 4 17.22 -16.29 16.02
C SER A 4 17.35 -17.00 14.67
N PHE A 5 16.85 -18.22 14.56
CA PHE A 5 16.85 -18.96 13.30
C PHE A 5 16.01 -18.27 12.22
N LYS A 6 14.83 -17.76 12.57
CA LYS A 6 13.97 -16.99 11.64
C LYS A 6 14.66 -15.70 11.16
N LEU A 7 15.34 -15.00 12.06
CA LEU A 7 16.10 -13.80 11.71
C LEU A 7 17.25 -14.11 10.76
N THR A 8 18.05 -15.13 11.08
CA THR A 8 19.16 -15.56 10.22
C THR A 8 18.67 -15.97 8.83
N LEU A 9 17.57 -16.72 8.75
CA LEU A 9 16.95 -17.08 7.48
C LEU A 9 16.51 -15.87 6.66
N GLN A 10 15.96 -14.83 7.30
CA GLN A 10 15.56 -13.58 6.65
C GLN A 10 16.74 -12.78 6.07
N TYR A 11 17.93 -12.89 6.68
CA TYR A 11 19.15 -12.23 6.18
C TYR A 11 19.78 -12.98 5.00
N ILE A 12 19.72 -14.32 5.00
CA ILE A 12 20.33 -15.17 3.97
C ILE A 12 19.44 -15.26 2.72
N LEU A 13 18.11 -15.17 2.86
CA LEU A 13 17.20 -15.28 1.73
C LEU A 13 17.37 -14.12 0.74
N PRO A 14 17.51 -14.40 -0.57
CA PRO A 14 17.66 -13.39 -1.61
C PRO A 14 16.32 -12.68 -1.84
N LYS A 15 16.04 -11.68 -1.00
CA LYS A 15 14.74 -10.97 -0.93
C LYS A 15 14.26 -10.47 -2.30
N LEU A 16 15.16 -9.92 -3.12
CA LEU A 16 14.83 -9.42 -4.46
C LEU A 16 14.33 -10.53 -5.38
N TRP A 17 14.98 -11.70 -5.36
CA TRP A 17 14.56 -12.82 -6.20
C TRP A 17 13.21 -13.39 -5.75
N LEU A 18 13.01 -13.52 -4.44
CA LEU A 18 11.73 -13.97 -3.87
C LEU A 18 10.59 -13.02 -4.23
N THR A 19 10.83 -11.71 -4.12
CA THR A 19 9.83 -10.70 -4.49
C THR A 19 9.52 -10.75 -5.98
N ARG A 20 10.54 -10.91 -6.84
CA ARG A 20 10.34 -11.04 -8.29
C ARG A 20 9.56 -12.31 -8.63
N LEU A 21 9.89 -13.43 -7.99
CA LEU A 21 9.20 -14.70 -8.21
C LEU A 21 7.73 -14.62 -7.74
N ALA A 22 7.50 -14.04 -6.57
CA ALA A 22 6.15 -13.82 -6.06
C ALA A 22 5.33 -12.91 -6.99
N GLY A 23 5.90 -11.79 -7.45
CA GLY A 23 5.28 -10.88 -8.41
C GLY A 23 4.98 -11.55 -9.75
N TRP A 24 5.92 -12.37 -10.25
CA TRP A 24 5.70 -13.16 -11.46
C TRP A 24 4.55 -14.15 -11.27
N GLY A 25 4.52 -14.89 -10.15
CA GLY A 25 3.44 -15.83 -9.83
C GLY A 25 2.09 -15.13 -9.68
N ALA A 26 2.06 -14.00 -8.99
CA ALA A 26 0.85 -13.20 -8.77
C ALA A 26 0.24 -12.66 -10.08
N SER A 27 1.06 -12.50 -11.12
CA SER A 27 0.64 -12.01 -12.46
C SER A 27 0.25 -13.13 -13.41
N LYS A 28 0.38 -14.40 -13.01
CA LYS A 28 0.04 -15.55 -13.87
C LYS A 28 -1.46 -15.83 -13.87
N ARG A 29 -1.96 -16.21 -15.04
CA ARG A 29 -3.32 -16.72 -15.25
C ARG A 29 -3.31 -18.23 -15.10
N ALA A 30 -3.57 -18.73 -13.90
CA ALA A 30 -3.53 -20.15 -13.61
C ALA A 30 -4.94 -20.78 -13.38
N GLY A 31 -5.99 -20.09 -13.83
CA GLY A 31 -7.37 -20.60 -13.77
C GLY A 31 -7.81 -20.99 -12.36
N TRP A 32 -8.14 -22.26 -12.16
CA TRP A 32 -8.62 -22.76 -10.86
C TRP A 32 -7.61 -22.58 -9.72
N LEU A 33 -6.31 -22.64 -10.03
CA LEU A 33 -5.25 -22.44 -9.03
C LEU A 33 -5.21 -21.00 -8.56
N THR A 34 -5.39 -20.03 -9.45
CA THR A 34 -5.53 -18.62 -9.08
C THR A 34 -6.70 -18.43 -8.13
N LYS A 35 -7.87 -18.99 -8.46
CA LYS A 35 -9.04 -18.94 -7.58
C LYS A 35 -8.76 -19.55 -6.21
N LEU A 36 -8.14 -20.71 -6.15
CA LEU A 36 -7.80 -21.38 -4.89
C LEU A 36 -6.89 -20.50 -4.02
N VAL A 37 -5.85 -19.90 -4.61
CA VAL A 37 -4.93 -18.99 -3.89
C VAL A 37 -5.67 -17.77 -3.37
N ILE A 38 -6.56 -17.17 -4.17
CA ILE A 38 -7.38 -16.03 -3.75
C ILE A 38 -8.30 -16.43 -2.60
N ASP A 39 -9.00 -17.56 -2.70
CA ASP A 39 -9.93 -18.03 -1.66
C ASP A 39 -9.20 -18.26 -0.32
N LEU A 40 -8.03 -18.88 -0.37
CA LEU A 40 -7.18 -19.10 0.81
C LEU A 40 -6.73 -17.75 1.42
N PHE A 41 -6.33 -16.80 0.58
CA PHE A 41 -5.93 -15.47 1.01
C PHE A 41 -7.09 -14.70 1.65
N VAL A 42 -8.26 -14.69 1.00
CA VAL A 42 -9.48 -14.06 1.51
C VAL A 42 -9.84 -14.61 2.89
N LYS A 43 -9.81 -15.95 3.03
CA LYS A 43 -10.10 -16.63 4.30
C LYS A 43 -9.06 -16.31 5.39
N TYR A 44 -7.78 -16.38 5.05
CA TYR A 44 -6.69 -16.19 6.02
C TYR A 44 -6.63 -14.74 6.53
N TYR A 45 -6.70 -13.76 5.62
CA TYR A 45 -6.64 -12.34 5.96
C TYR A 45 -8.00 -11.72 6.28
N LYS A 46 -9.09 -12.49 6.16
CA LYS A 46 -10.47 -12.02 6.38
C LYS A 46 -10.82 -10.80 5.52
N VAL A 47 -10.51 -10.89 4.23
CA VAL A 47 -10.82 -9.83 3.26
C VAL A 47 -12.33 -9.71 3.08
N ASP A 48 -12.88 -8.50 3.20
CA ASP A 48 -14.29 -8.27 2.91
C ASP A 48 -14.51 -8.13 1.39
N MET A 49 -15.01 -9.20 0.79
CA MET A 49 -15.33 -9.23 -0.63
C MET A 49 -16.66 -8.55 -0.98
N LYS A 50 -17.50 -8.20 0.02
CA LYS A 50 -18.78 -7.51 -0.23
C LYS A 50 -18.56 -6.07 -0.70
N GLU A 51 -17.45 -5.47 -0.32
CA GLU A 51 -17.06 -4.12 -0.74
C GLU A 51 -16.46 -4.11 -2.16
N ALA A 52 -16.01 -5.26 -2.66
CA ALA A 52 -15.40 -5.34 -3.98
C ALA A 52 -16.46 -5.18 -5.09
N GLN A 53 -16.07 -4.49 -6.16
CA GLN A 53 -16.92 -4.37 -7.36
C GLN A 53 -17.30 -5.74 -7.94
N LYS A 54 -16.39 -6.73 -7.82
CA LYS A 54 -16.59 -8.13 -8.18
C LYS A 54 -16.43 -9.00 -6.95
N PRO A 55 -17.53 -9.36 -6.25
CA PRO A 55 -17.44 -10.14 -5.01
C PRO A 55 -16.98 -11.58 -5.21
N ASP A 56 -17.23 -12.16 -6.39
CA ASP A 56 -16.82 -13.53 -6.70
C ASP A 56 -15.33 -13.59 -7.03
N THR A 57 -14.58 -14.38 -6.26
CA THR A 57 -13.15 -14.61 -6.44
C THR A 57 -12.79 -15.27 -7.78
N ALA A 58 -13.72 -16.00 -8.40
CA ALA A 58 -13.54 -16.60 -9.73
C ALA A 58 -13.49 -15.56 -10.86
N SER A 59 -13.94 -14.33 -10.62
CA SER A 59 -13.94 -13.26 -11.61
C SER A 59 -12.55 -12.65 -11.88
N TYR A 60 -11.57 -12.93 -11.03
CA TYR A 60 -10.21 -12.40 -11.15
C TYR A 60 -9.31 -13.35 -11.92
N ARG A 61 -8.65 -12.83 -12.96
CA ARG A 61 -7.78 -13.64 -13.85
C ARG A 61 -6.43 -13.94 -13.21
N THR A 62 -5.94 -13.03 -12.36
CA THR A 62 -4.66 -13.14 -11.66
C THR A 62 -4.84 -12.78 -10.19
N PHE A 63 -3.90 -13.20 -9.34
CA PHE A 63 -3.87 -12.76 -7.96
C PHE A 63 -3.67 -11.23 -7.86
N ASN A 64 -2.87 -10.66 -8.75
CA ASN A 64 -2.63 -9.22 -8.76
C ASN A 64 -3.91 -8.42 -9.07
N ASP A 65 -4.74 -8.88 -10.03
CA ASP A 65 -6.04 -8.24 -10.32
C ASP A 65 -6.94 -8.22 -9.08
N PHE A 66 -6.93 -9.31 -8.30
CA PHE A 66 -7.65 -9.39 -7.04
C PHE A 66 -7.04 -8.45 -5.98
N PHE A 67 -5.72 -8.42 -5.85
CA PHE A 67 -5.05 -7.63 -4.82
C PHE A 67 -5.28 -6.13 -5.00
N VAL A 68 -5.32 -5.66 -6.25
CA VAL A 68 -5.68 -4.27 -6.61
C VAL A 68 -7.13 -4.13 -7.04
N ARG A 69 -8.02 -4.97 -6.51
CA ARG A 69 -9.44 -4.99 -6.86
C ARG A 69 -10.09 -3.62 -6.72
N PRO A 70 -10.95 -3.18 -7.64
CA PRO A 70 -11.77 -2.01 -7.43
C PRO A 70 -12.85 -2.28 -6.37
N LEU A 71 -13.19 -1.27 -5.60
CA LEU A 71 -14.35 -1.28 -4.72
C LEU A 71 -15.60 -0.83 -5.45
N ARG A 72 -16.75 -1.09 -4.88
CA ARG A 72 -18.03 -0.52 -5.29
C ARG A 72 -18.00 0.99 -5.03
N ASP A 73 -18.74 1.75 -5.82
CA ASP A 73 -18.73 3.22 -5.75
C ASP A 73 -19.26 3.75 -4.40
N ASP A 74 -20.10 2.98 -3.73
CA ASP A 74 -20.69 3.31 -2.42
C ASP A 74 -19.85 2.82 -1.22
N ALA A 75 -18.77 2.06 -1.46
CA ALA A 75 -17.98 1.46 -0.39
C ALA A 75 -17.16 2.48 0.42
N ARG A 76 -16.81 3.61 -0.17
CA ARG A 76 -16.08 4.70 0.49
C ARG A 76 -16.72 6.04 0.16
N PRO A 77 -17.61 6.55 1.03
CA PRO A 77 -18.19 7.88 0.85
C PRO A 77 -17.10 8.96 0.86
N ILE A 78 -17.12 9.82 -0.14
CA ILE A 78 -16.15 10.91 -0.29
C ILE A 78 -16.77 12.20 0.21
N ASN A 79 -16.09 12.91 1.11
CA ASN A 79 -16.47 14.26 1.48
C ASN A 79 -16.15 15.21 0.33
N THR A 80 -17.13 15.97 -0.12
CA THR A 80 -17.01 16.90 -1.26
C THR A 80 -16.72 18.35 -0.85
N ASP A 81 -16.55 18.62 0.46
CA ASP A 81 -16.16 19.95 0.94
C ASP A 81 -14.75 20.29 0.41
N PRO A 82 -14.58 21.42 -0.29
CA PRO A 82 -13.28 21.82 -0.86
C PRO A 82 -12.18 22.08 0.18
N ASN A 83 -12.56 22.27 1.45
CA ASN A 83 -11.62 22.48 2.55
C ASN A 83 -11.21 21.19 3.28
N VAL A 84 -11.68 20.04 2.81
CA VAL A 84 -11.40 18.75 3.43
C VAL A 84 -10.51 17.91 2.52
N LEU A 85 -9.42 17.38 3.10
CA LEU A 85 -8.61 16.33 2.47
C LEU A 85 -9.13 14.98 2.93
N VAL A 86 -9.45 14.10 1.98
CA VAL A 86 -9.82 12.72 2.29
C VAL A 86 -8.57 11.83 2.36
N MET A 87 -8.67 10.73 3.11
CA MET A 87 -7.54 9.77 3.17
C MET A 87 -7.29 9.15 1.79
N PRO A 88 -6.06 9.18 1.31
CA PRO A 88 -5.70 8.69 -0.03
C PRO A 88 -5.69 7.16 -0.14
N ALA A 89 -5.71 6.45 0.96
CA ALA A 89 -5.65 4.99 1.03
C ALA A 89 -6.39 4.46 2.25
N ASP A 90 -6.89 3.23 2.15
CA ASP A 90 -7.39 2.48 3.30
C ASP A 90 -6.22 2.05 4.19
N GLY A 91 -6.49 1.84 5.48
CA GLY A 91 -5.51 1.30 6.39
C GLY A 91 -5.56 1.93 7.77
N VAL A 92 -4.47 1.77 8.50
CA VAL A 92 -4.32 2.33 9.84
C VAL A 92 -3.26 3.42 9.82
N ILE A 93 -3.57 4.58 10.40
CA ILE A 93 -2.56 5.61 10.62
C ILE A 93 -1.54 5.06 11.60
N ASN A 94 -0.36 4.75 11.08
CA ASN A 94 0.74 4.21 11.88
C ASN A 94 1.52 5.32 12.56
N GLN A 95 1.61 6.48 11.90
CA GLN A 95 2.33 7.62 12.41
C GLN A 95 1.82 8.91 11.77
N LEU A 96 1.81 9.97 12.54
CA LEU A 96 1.55 11.32 12.07
C LEU A 96 2.37 12.30 12.91
N GLY A 97 2.73 13.45 12.35
CA GLY A 97 3.50 14.46 13.07
C GLY A 97 3.94 15.62 12.18
N ASN A 98 4.68 16.51 12.79
CA ASN A 98 5.31 17.59 12.10
C ASN A 98 6.65 17.15 11.51
N ILE A 99 6.99 17.74 10.39
CA ILE A 99 8.31 17.61 9.77
C ILE A 99 9.22 18.63 10.42
N GLU A 100 10.21 18.17 11.17
CA GLU A 100 11.19 19.03 11.80
C GLU A 100 12.38 19.20 10.85
N GLU A 101 12.54 20.42 10.31
CA GLU A 101 13.52 20.75 9.28
C GLU A 101 13.30 19.91 8.00
N ASP A 102 13.97 18.77 7.88
CA ASP A 102 13.87 17.82 6.77
C ASP A 102 13.64 16.38 7.22
N LYS A 103 13.50 16.16 8.54
CA LYS A 103 13.40 14.79 9.10
C LYS A 103 11.96 14.35 9.24
N LEU A 104 11.65 13.27 8.56
CA LEU A 104 10.43 12.52 8.77
C LEU A 104 10.68 11.43 9.79
N LEU A 105 9.85 11.34 10.80
CA LEU A 105 9.83 10.20 11.69
C LEU A 105 9.22 8.99 10.95
N GLN A 106 9.65 7.96 11.16
CA GLN A 106 10.01 6.65 10.73
C GLN A 106 8.93 5.62 10.57
N SER A 107 9.17 4.73 9.63
CA SER A 107 8.68 3.34 9.70
C SER A 107 9.83 2.40 10.08
N LYS A 108 9.60 1.51 11.07
CA LYS A 108 10.52 0.41 11.46
C LYS A 108 11.94 0.82 11.91
N GLY A 109 12.09 1.92 12.66
CA GLY A 109 13.40 2.30 13.21
C GLY A 109 14.33 3.02 12.22
N HIS A 110 13.86 3.44 11.05
CA HIS A 110 14.64 4.24 10.08
C HIS A 110 14.09 5.65 9.95
N SER A 111 14.92 6.66 10.01
CA SER A 111 14.60 8.04 9.68
C SER A 111 14.78 8.26 8.20
N TYR A 112 13.86 8.97 7.58
CA TYR A 112 13.98 9.41 6.20
C TYR A 112 14.06 10.92 6.19
N THR A 113 14.87 11.47 5.29
CA THR A 113 14.83 12.89 4.97
C THR A 113 13.79 13.14 3.87
N LEU A 114 13.24 14.34 3.81
CA LEU A 114 12.37 14.76 2.71
C LEU A 114 13.03 14.54 1.35
N GLU A 115 14.32 14.87 1.26
CA GLU A 115 15.09 14.73 0.04
C GLU A 115 15.21 13.26 -0.40
N ALA A 116 15.51 12.36 0.55
CA ALA A 116 15.59 10.93 0.25
C ALA A 116 14.25 10.37 -0.20
N LEU A 117 13.14 10.83 0.41
CA LEU A 117 11.80 10.41 0.04
C LEU A 117 11.39 10.90 -1.35
N LEU A 118 11.87 12.08 -1.74
CA LEU A 118 11.57 12.74 -3.01
C LEU A 118 12.70 12.55 -4.04
N ALA A 119 13.40 11.42 -3.96
CA ALA A 119 14.44 10.99 -4.90
C ALA A 119 15.54 12.04 -5.16
N GLY A 120 15.89 12.87 -4.16
CA GLY A 120 16.90 13.90 -4.23
C GLY A 120 16.41 15.24 -4.81
N ASN A 121 15.12 15.42 -4.99
CA ASN A 121 14.56 16.69 -5.47
C ASN A 121 14.46 17.72 -4.34
N TYR A 122 15.52 18.52 -4.18
CA TYR A 122 15.63 19.55 -3.13
C TYR A 122 14.55 20.64 -3.24
N GLN A 123 14.22 21.06 -4.45
CA GLN A 123 13.20 22.10 -4.68
C GLN A 123 11.80 21.63 -4.25
N MET A 124 11.50 20.36 -4.48
CA MET A 124 10.25 19.78 -4.03
C MET A 124 10.27 19.56 -2.52
N ALA A 125 11.38 19.06 -1.97
CA ALA A 125 11.54 18.84 -0.53
C ALA A 125 11.35 20.11 0.28
N ASP A 126 11.88 21.23 -0.21
CA ASP A 126 11.78 22.54 0.46
C ASP A 126 10.34 23.01 0.66
N LYS A 127 9.43 22.64 -0.25
CA LYS A 127 7.99 22.97 -0.14
C LYS A 127 7.30 22.29 1.03
N PHE A 128 7.86 21.18 1.52
CA PHE A 128 7.30 20.39 2.63
C PHE A 128 8.03 20.61 3.96
N ARG A 129 9.07 21.44 4.00
CA ARG A 129 9.76 21.79 5.26
C ARG A 129 8.76 22.40 6.24
N ASN A 130 8.88 21.99 7.50
CA ASN A 130 7.98 22.42 8.58
C ASN A 130 6.50 22.13 8.33
N GLY A 131 6.21 21.23 7.38
CA GLY A 131 4.87 20.73 7.13
C GLY A 131 4.49 19.60 8.08
N THR A 132 3.47 18.84 7.68
CA THR A 132 3.00 17.67 8.41
C THR A 132 3.04 16.43 7.54
N PHE A 133 3.16 15.26 8.17
CA PHE A 133 3.11 13.98 7.47
C PHE A 133 2.16 13.01 8.14
N VAL A 134 1.64 12.10 7.35
CA VAL A 134 0.84 10.94 7.81
C VAL A 134 1.37 9.70 7.13
N THR A 135 1.65 8.68 7.92
CA THR A 135 2.02 7.35 7.42
C THR A 135 0.86 6.40 7.63
N THR A 136 0.33 5.87 6.55
CA THR A 136 -0.75 4.89 6.57
C THR A 136 -0.21 3.50 6.23
N TYR A 137 -0.50 2.54 7.08
CA TYR A 137 -0.16 1.14 6.87
C TYR A 137 -1.36 0.39 6.29
N LEU A 138 -1.19 -0.16 5.10
CA LEU A 138 -2.18 -1.03 4.45
C LEU A 138 -1.85 -2.48 4.79
N SER A 139 -2.76 -3.15 5.49
CA SER A 139 -2.63 -4.58 5.74
C SER A 139 -3.09 -5.39 4.50
N PRO A 140 -2.72 -6.67 4.37
CA PRO A 140 -3.08 -7.46 3.18
C PRO A 140 -4.59 -7.55 2.88
N ARG A 141 -5.45 -7.35 3.88
CA ARG A 141 -6.92 -7.34 3.70
C ARG A 141 -7.47 -6.04 3.15
N ASP A 142 -6.73 -4.94 3.31
CA ASP A 142 -7.21 -3.61 2.98
C ASP A 142 -7.29 -3.39 1.46
N TYR A 143 -7.81 -2.27 1.06
CA TYR A 143 -7.86 -1.84 -0.32
C TYR A 143 -6.50 -1.26 -0.74
N HIS A 144 -5.88 -1.78 -1.81
CA HIS A 144 -4.51 -1.46 -2.21
C HIS A 144 -4.40 -0.49 -3.40
N ARG A 145 -5.43 0.32 -3.63
CA ARG A 145 -5.30 1.47 -4.54
C ARG A 145 -5.15 2.76 -3.76
N VAL A 146 -4.35 3.66 -4.30
CA VAL A 146 -4.15 5.00 -3.75
C VAL A 146 -4.91 5.99 -4.62
N HIS A 147 -5.62 6.91 -3.99
CA HIS A 147 -6.43 7.94 -4.64
C HIS A 147 -5.93 9.34 -4.28
N MET A 148 -6.28 10.32 -5.10
CA MET A 148 -6.00 11.72 -4.78
C MET A 148 -6.80 12.15 -3.55
N PRO A 149 -6.17 12.81 -2.56
CA PRO A 149 -6.85 13.27 -1.35
C PRO A 149 -7.79 14.46 -1.59
N CYS A 150 -7.65 15.13 -2.73
CA CYS A 150 -8.48 16.23 -3.20
C CYS A 150 -8.43 16.30 -4.72
N ASN A 151 -9.24 17.16 -5.31
CA ASN A 151 -9.16 17.43 -6.74
C ASN A 151 -7.79 18.05 -7.09
N GLY A 152 -7.16 17.53 -8.13
CA GLY A 152 -5.83 17.96 -8.55
C GLY A 152 -5.45 17.46 -9.93
N ILE A 153 -4.35 17.99 -10.43
CA ILE A 153 -3.75 17.60 -11.71
C ILE A 153 -2.39 17.00 -11.42
N LEU A 154 -2.16 15.76 -11.86
CA LEU A 154 -0.83 15.16 -11.79
C LEU A 154 0.12 15.92 -12.71
N ARG A 155 1.13 16.55 -12.13
CA ARG A 155 2.14 17.33 -12.84
C ARG A 155 3.41 16.56 -13.06
N GLU A 156 3.80 15.75 -12.09
CA GLU A 156 5.09 15.07 -12.09
C GLU A 156 4.97 13.75 -11.33
N MET A 157 5.73 12.76 -11.75
CA MET A 157 5.90 11.47 -11.08
C MET A 157 7.39 11.14 -11.05
N MET A 158 7.95 10.88 -9.85
CA MET A 158 9.36 10.57 -9.62
C MET A 158 9.57 9.09 -9.27
#